data_c072e212abe1da648d492fbe64ead2f4
#
_entry.id   c072e212abe1da648d492fbe64ead2f4
#
_cell.length_a   1.000
_cell.length_b   1.000
_cell.length_c   1.000
_cell.angle_alpha   90.00
_cell.angle_beta   90.00
_cell.angle_gamma   90.00
#
_symmetry.space_group_name_H-M   'P 1'
#
loop_
_entity.id
_entity.type
_entity.pdbx_description
1 polymer ?
#
loop_
_entity_poly.entity_id
_entity_poly.type
_entity_poly.pdbx_seq_one_letter_code
_entity_poly.pdbx_strand_id
1 'polypeptide(L)'
;MKAYRDLRDKYPSFRDRSEIPEVAIEVSLQPWKAFQPDGVILFSDIVTPLPGLGIDMDIAEGKGPIIHSPLRTQEQIDNLRPLEPEAALPFIKTILQALRSEVGDKSTVLGFVGAPWTLAAYAVEGKGSKTYSVIKNMAFSDPTILHQLLTKFADAIAIYARYQIDSGAQVVQMFDSWAGQLSPQDYDTFALPYQQRVFQQVKQTHPDTPLILLVSGSAGVLERMGKSGADIVTVDWAVDMADARARLGKQVKVQGNLDPGVLFGSKEFIRDRIYDTVRKAGNWGHILNLGHGVLPETPEENVAFFFETAKQLNLAGVKG
;
A
#
# COMPACT_ATOMS: atom_id res chain seq x y z
N MET A 1 -7.76 9.39 -14.94
CA MET A 1 -8.97 9.05 -15.73
C MET A 1 -9.97 10.19 -15.67
N LYS A 2 -10.64 10.49 -16.79
CA LYS A 2 -11.67 11.54 -16.84
C LYS A 2 -12.82 11.20 -15.88
N ALA A 3 -13.31 9.97 -15.90
CA ALA A 3 -14.40 9.52 -15.02
C ALA A 3 -14.14 9.78 -13.52
N TYR A 4 -12.90 9.58 -13.06
CA TYR A 4 -12.54 9.91 -11.67
C TYR A 4 -12.57 11.43 -11.40
N ARG A 5 -12.10 12.25 -12.35
CA ARG A 5 -12.13 13.71 -12.18
C ARG A 5 -13.57 14.22 -12.11
N ASP A 6 -14.45 13.75 -13.00
CA ASP A 6 -15.87 14.11 -13.02
C ASP A 6 -16.55 13.74 -11.68
N LEU A 7 -16.20 12.57 -11.12
CA LEU A 7 -16.73 12.11 -9.83
C LEU A 7 -16.13 12.91 -8.65
N ARG A 8 -14.84 13.25 -8.70
CA ARG A 8 -14.19 14.11 -7.71
C ARG A 8 -14.81 15.52 -7.67
N ASP A 9 -15.16 16.08 -8.83
CA ASP A 9 -15.81 17.38 -8.90
C ASP A 9 -17.22 17.36 -8.27
N LYS A 10 -17.92 16.20 -8.36
CA LYS A 10 -19.21 15.98 -7.71
C LYS A 10 -19.08 15.72 -6.19
N TYR A 11 -18.03 15.02 -5.78
CA TYR A 11 -17.72 14.68 -4.39
C TYR A 11 -16.32 15.21 -4.05
N PRO A 12 -16.17 16.51 -3.75
CA PRO A 12 -14.84 17.11 -3.54
C PRO A 12 -14.11 16.59 -2.30
N SER A 13 -14.83 16.18 -1.25
CA SER A 13 -14.24 15.58 -0.07
C SER A 13 -13.65 14.19 -0.40
N PHE A 14 -12.38 13.96 -0.02
CA PHE A 14 -11.78 12.62 -0.13
C PHE A 14 -12.53 11.62 0.75
N ARG A 15 -12.97 12.05 1.91
CA ARG A 15 -13.71 11.25 2.87
C ARG A 15 -15.02 10.75 2.27
N ASP A 16 -15.78 11.63 1.61
CA ASP A 16 -17.02 11.23 0.93
C ASP A 16 -16.73 10.19 -0.16
N ARG A 17 -15.64 10.37 -0.92
CA ARG A 17 -15.28 9.41 -1.97
C ARG A 17 -14.85 8.05 -1.44
N SER A 18 -14.33 7.95 -0.22
CA SER A 18 -13.81 6.72 0.38
C SER A 18 -14.75 6.07 1.40
N GLU A 19 -15.67 6.85 2.00
CA GLU A 19 -16.55 6.36 3.08
C GLU A 19 -18.02 6.19 2.62
N ILE A 20 -18.46 6.86 1.53
CA ILE A 20 -19.75 6.58 0.90
C ILE A 20 -19.61 5.33 0.03
N PRO A 21 -20.23 4.19 0.39
CA PRO A 21 -19.96 2.92 -0.28
C PRO A 21 -20.15 2.95 -1.79
N GLU A 22 -21.25 3.54 -2.29
CA GLU A 22 -21.55 3.59 -3.72
C GLU A 22 -20.48 4.36 -4.50
N VAL A 23 -19.96 5.42 -3.91
CA VAL A 23 -18.91 6.26 -4.53
C VAL A 23 -17.58 5.53 -4.53
N ALA A 24 -17.19 4.92 -3.41
CA ALA A 24 -15.94 4.17 -3.30
C ALA A 24 -15.93 2.93 -4.21
N ILE A 25 -17.05 2.23 -4.33
CA ILE A 25 -17.22 1.12 -5.26
C ILE A 25 -17.03 1.59 -6.70
N GLU A 26 -17.67 2.68 -7.09
CA GLU A 26 -17.54 3.22 -8.45
C GLU A 26 -16.07 3.60 -8.73
N VAL A 27 -15.40 4.32 -7.83
CA VAL A 27 -13.97 4.69 -7.99
C VAL A 27 -13.08 3.47 -8.12
N SER A 28 -13.28 2.44 -7.28
CA SER A 28 -12.50 1.20 -7.31
C SER A 28 -12.66 0.45 -8.64
N LEU A 29 -13.88 0.46 -9.20
CA LEU A 29 -14.21 -0.28 -10.42
C LEU A 29 -13.86 0.48 -11.71
N GLN A 30 -13.67 1.80 -11.69
CA GLN A 30 -13.35 2.57 -12.89
C GLN A 30 -12.11 2.04 -13.64
N PRO A 31 -10.95 1.80 -13.00
CA PRO A 31 -9.79 1.22 -13.67
C PRO A 31 -10.04 -0.20 -14.16
N TRP A 32 -10.79 -0.99 -13.40
CA TRP A 32 -11.12 -2.35 -13.77
C TRP A 32 -12.01 -2.41 -15.01
N LYS A 33 -13.05 -1.57 -15.09
CA LYS A 33 -13.92 -1.45 -16.27
C LYS A 33 -13.15 -0.99 -17.51
N ALA A 34 -12.18 -0.07 -17.33
CA ALA A 34 -11.43 0.52 -18.44
C ALA A 34 -10.29 -0.40 -18.94
N PHE A 35 -9.54 -1.04 -18.04
CA PHE A 35 -8.28 -1.70 -18.38
C PHE A 35 -8.27 -3.20 -18.10
N GLN A 36 -9.25 -3.73 -17.36
CA GLN A 36 -9.36 -5.15 -17.00
C GLN A 36 -8.07 -5.71 -16.36
N PRO A 37 -7.52 -5.10 -15.29
CA PRO A 37 -6.38 -5.65 -14.57
C PRO A 37 -6.78 -6.93 -13.83
N ASP A 38 -5.77 -7.76 -13.46
CA ASP A 38 -5.97 -8.97 -12.66
C ASP A 38 -6.31 -8.66 -11.19
N GLY A 39 -6.15 -7.42 -10.76
CA GLY A 39 -6.46 -6.98 -9.40
C GLY A 39 -7.29 -5.70 -9.34
N VAL A 40 -8.23 -5.65 -8.41
CA VAL A 40 -9.03 -4.46 -8.07
C VAL A 40 -8.77 -4.10 -6.61
N ILE A 41 -8.28 -2.88 -6.39
CA ILE A 41 -7.99 -2.41 -5.04
C ILE A 41 -9.16 -1.59 -4.48
N LEU A 42 -9.44 -1.80 -3.20
CA LEU A 42 -10.32 -0.95 -2.42
C LEU A 42 -9.88 0.52 -2.51
N PHE A 43 -10.76 1.43 -2.89
CA PHE A 43 -10.47 2.86 -2.82
C PHE A 43 -10.66 3.37 -1.39
N SER A 44 -9.57 3.72 -0.74
CA SER A 44 -9.50 4.20 0.64
C SER A 44 -8.19 4.95 0.87
N ASP A 45 -7.86 5.29 2.11
CA ASP A 45 -6.54 5.80 2.52
C ASP A 45 -5.92 4.90 3.59
N ILE A 46 -4.58 4.89 3.68
CA ILE A 46 -3.86 4.11 4.69
C ILE A 46 -4.16 4.58 6.12
N VAL A 47 -4.56 5.85 6.29
CA VAL A 47 -4.90 6.45 7.59
C VAL A 47 -6.38 6.26 7.99
N THR A 48 -7.19 5.64 7.13
CA THR A 48 -8.63 5.39 7.38
C THR A 48 -8.94 4.78 8.76
N PRO A 49 -8.13 3.87 9.35
CA PRO A 49 -8.44 3.33 10.68
C PRO A 49 -8.13 4.26 11.86
N LEU A 50 -7.38 5.35 11.68
CA LEU A 50 -6.93 6.21 12.78
C LEU A 50 -8.07 6.85 13.59
N PRO A 51 -9.16 7.35 12.99
CA PRO A 51 -10.31 7.86 13.76
C PRO A 51 -10.93 6.81 14.69
N GLY A 52 -10.94 5.53 14.28
CA GLY A 52 -11.41 4.43 15.12
C GLY A 52 -10.57 4.24 16.40
N LEU A 53 -9.31 4.62 16.36
CA LEU A 53 -8.41 4.63 17.53
C LEU A 53 -8.59 5.87 18.42
N GLY A 54 -9.43 6.83 18.02
CA GLY A 54 -9.64 8.09 18.71
C GLY A 54 -8.72 9.23 18.28
N ILE A 55 -8.04 9.08 17.14
CA ILE A 55 -7.18 10.12 16.58
C ILE A 55 -8.04 11.06 15.74
N ASP A 56 -8.11 12.32 16.14
CA ASP A 56 -8.83 13.38 15.43
C ASP A 56 -8.02 13.83 14.20
N MET A 57 -8.57 13.58 13.02
CA MET A 57 -7.89 13.85 11.75
C MET A 57 -8.86 14.17 10.61
N ASP A 58 -8.31 14.79 9.58
CA ASP A 58 -8.98 14.99 8.29
C ASP A 58 -8.03 14.71 7.13
N ILE A 59 -8.58 14.57 5.92
CA ILE A 59 -7.81 14.40 4.68
C ILE A 59 -8.10 15.61 3.78
N ALA A 60 -7.18 16.57 3.80
CA ALA A 60 -7.31 17.79 3.02
C ALA A 60 -6.88 17.55 1.56
N GLU A 61 -7.72 17.98 0.61
CA GLU A 61 -7.43 17.86 -0.82
C GLU A 61 -6.08 18.54 -1.15
N GLY A 62 -5.20 17.81 -1.84
CA GLY A 62 -3.86 18.27 -2.22
C GLY A 62 -2.83 18.38 -1.10
N LYS A 63 -3.22 18.20 0.17
CA LYS A 63 -2.31 18.24 1.33
C LYS A 63 -2.15 16.89 2.01
N GLY A 64 -3.09 15.97 1.79
CA GLY A 64 -3.14 14.66 2.45
C GLY A 64 -3.64 14.71 3.89
N PRO A 65 -3.31 13.69 4.72
CA PRO A 65 -3.76 13.58 6.09
C PRO A 65 -3.25 14.74 6.98
N ILE A 66 -4.15 15.27 7.82
CA ILE A 66 -3.87 16.29 8.85
C ILE A 66 -4.38 15.75 10.17
N ILE A 67 -3.50 15.57 11.15
CA ILE A 67 -3.84 15.16 12.51
C ILE A 67 -3.96 16.41 13.37
N HIS A 68 -5.14 16.67 13.92
CA HIS A 68 -5.41 17.90 14.69
C HIS A 68 -4.71 17.92 16.04
N SER A 69 -4.55 16.74 16.67
CA SER A 69 -3.85 16.56 17.93
C SER A 69 -2.74 15.52 17.80
N PRO A 70 -1.53 15.89 17.30
CA PRO A 70 -0.43 14.96 17.09
C PRO A 70 -0.02 14.25 18.38
N LEU A 71 0.30 12.94 18.27
CA LEU A 71 0.64 12.08 19.40
C LEU A 71 2.11 12.25 19.80
N ARG A 72 2.38 12.87 20.93
CA ARG A 72 3.76 13.19 21.37
C ARG A 72 4.03 12.88 22.81
N THR A 73 3.02 12.48 23.59
CA THR A 73 3.14 12.21 25.01
C THR A 73 2.64 10.81 25.35
N GLN A 74 3.13 10.26 26.45
CA GLN A 74 2.69 8.98 26.98
C GLN A 74 1.17 8.95 27.19
N GLU A 75 0.62 10.00 27.80
CA GLU A 75 -0.82 10.11 28.06
C GLU A 75 -1.67 10.02 26.80
N GLN A 76 -1.24 10.71 25.70
CA GLN A 76 -1.95 10.65 24.42
C GLN A 76 -1.94 9.23 23.83
N ILE A 77 -0.81 8.51 23.96
CA ILE A 77 -0.69 7.14 23.48
C ILE A 77 -1.52 6.18 24.34
N ASP A 78 -1.51 6.36 25.65
CA ASP A 78 -2.30 5.51 26.58
C ASP A 78 -3.80 5.64 26.32
N ASN A 79 -4.27 6.83 25.95
CA ASN A 79 -5.65 7.14 25.63
C ASN A 79 -6.13 6.60 24.26
N LEU A 80 -5.25 6.01 23.43
CA LEU A 80 -5.68 5.35 22.20
C LEU A 80 -6.59 4.17 22.50
N ARG A 81 -7.74 4.15 21.83
CA ARG A 81 -8.76 3.11 21.97
C ARG A 81 -8.39 1.86 21.16
N PRO A 82 -8.82 0.66 21.54
CA PRO A 82 -8.79 -0.50 20.67
C PRO A 82 -9.59 -0.22 19.38
N LEU A 83 -9.11 -0.73 18.26
CA LEU A 83 -9.83 -0.64 16.99
C LEU A 83 -10.95 -1.69 16.95
N GLU A 84 -12.17 -1.24 16.78
CA GLU A 84 -13.36 -2.07 16.54
C GLU A 84 -13.85 -1.80 15.10
N PRO A 85 -13.33 -2.51 14.09
CA PRO A 85 -13.56 -2.12 12.68
C PRO A 85 -15.03 -2.22 12.26
N GLU A 86 -15.80 -3.16 12.81
CA GLU A 86 -17.22 -3.27 12.48
C GLU A 86 -18.03 -2.04 12.90
N ALA A 87 -17.66 -1.43 14.01
CA ALA A 87 -18.29 -0.21 14.50
C ALA A 87 -17.72 1.07 13.87
N ALA A 88 -16.40 1.12 13.72
CA ALA A 88 -15.70 2.32 13.25
C ALA A 88 -15.67 2.45 11.71
N LEU A 89 -15.66 1.33 10.98
CA LEU A 89 -15.41 1.26 9.53
C LEU A 89 -16.40 0.32 8.80
N PRO A 90 -17.72 0.41 9.08
CA PRO A 90 -18.70 -0.53 8.51
C PRO A 90 -18.78 -0.46 6.98
N PHE A 91 -18.47 0.72 6.39
CA PHE A 91 -18.46 0.93 4.95
C PHE A 91 -17.41 0.06 4.23
N ILE A 92 -16.28 -0.27 4.87
CA ILE A 92 -15.24 -1.14 4.29
C ILE A 92 -15.79 -2.53 3.93
N LYS A 93 -16.58 -3.12 4.83
CA LYS A 93 -17.23 -4.41 4.59
C LYS A 93 -18.18 -4.33 3.39
N THR A 94 -19.03 -3.30 3.36
CA THR A 94 -19.97 -3.08 2.25
C THR A 94 -19.26 -2.95 0.92
N ILE A 95 -18.18 -2.15 0.88
CA ILE A 95 -17.43 -1.93 -0.35
C ILE A 95 -16.74 -3.22 -0.82
N LEU A 96 -16.01 -3.91 0.06
CA LEU A 96 -15.26 -5.11 -0.31
C LEU A 96 -16.20 -6.24 -0.78
N GLN A 97 -17.34 -6.45 -0.12
CA GLN A 97 -18.32 -7.42 -0.54
C GLN A 97 -18.91 -7.09 -1.91
N ALA A 98 -19.21 -5.82 -2.18
CA ALA A 98 -19.70 -5.37 -3.48
C ALA A 98 -18.63 -5.54 -4.58
N LEU A 99 -17.38 -5.18 -4.32
CA LEU A 99 -16.28 -5.39 -5.25
C LEU A 99 -16.12 -6.89 -5.57
N ARG A 100 -16.12 -7.74 -4.54
CA ARG A 100 -15.99 -9.19 -4.71
C ARG A 100 -17.13 -9.77 -5.55
N SER A 101 -18.36 -9.30 -5.33
CA SER A 101 -19.54 -9.69 -6.12
C SER A 101 -19.43 -9.25 -7.58
N GLU A 102 -19.00 -8.01 -7.82
CA GLU A 102 -18.94 -7.42 -9.17
C GLU A 102 -17.85 -8.06 -10.03
N VAL A 103 -16.64 -8.25 -9.48
CA VAL A 103 -15.54 -8.81 -10.27
C VAL A 103 -15.59 -10.33 -10.39
N GLY A 104 -16.28 -11.02 -9.49
CA GLY A 104 -16.40 -12.49 -9.49
C GLY A 104 -15.02 -13.15 -9.52
N ASP A 105 -14.86 -14.12 -10.42
CA ASP A 105 -13.58 -14.83 -10.62
C ASP A 105 -12.69 -14.19 -11.70
N LYS A 106 -13.08 -13.02 -12.23
CA LYS A 106 -12.33 -12.34 -13.29
C LYS A 106 -11.10 -11.58 -12.75
N SER A 107 -11.15 -11.14 -11.51
CA SER A 107 -10.06 -10.37 -10.89
C SER A 107 -10.01 -10.58 -9.38
N THR A 108 -8.84 -10.39 -8.80
CA THR A 108 -8.59 -10.48 -7.36
C THR A 108 -8.95 -9.16 -6.68
N VAL A 109 -9.69 -9.21 -5.58
CA VAL A 109 -9.96 -8.02 -4.74
C VAL A 109 -8.83 -7.84 -3.73
N LEU A 110 -8.20 -6.67 -3.77
CA LEU A 110 -7.11 -6.29 -2.87
C LEU A 110 -7.64 -5.32 -1.80
N GLY A 111 -7.42 -5.72 -0.54
CA GLY A 111 -7.42 -4.81 0.59
C GLY A 111 -6.04 -4.19 0.78
N PHE A 112 -5.96 -3.16 1.62
CA PHE A 112 -4.66 -2.60 2.00
C PHE A 112 -4.72 -1.91 3.36
N VAL A 113 -3.54 -1.78 3.97
CA VAL A 113 -3.35 -1.12 5.26
C VAL A 113 -2.09 -0.27 5.25
N GLY A 114 -2.06 0.75 6.09
CA GLY A 114 -0.82 1.48 6.40
C GLY A 114 0.03 0.69 7.39
N ALA A 115 1.36 0.70 7.20
CA ALA A 115 2.27 0.08 8.15
C ALA A 115 2.40 0.91 9.45
N PRO A 116 2.73 0.27 10.56
CA PRO A 116 2.83 0.95 11.86
C PRO A 116 3.76 2.16 11.87
N TRP A 117 4.95 2.07 11.27
CA TRP A 117 5.87 3.21 11.17
C TRP A 117 5.26 4.38 10.37
N THR A 118 4.69 4.11 9.20
CA THR A 118 4.08 5.15 8.36
C THR A 118 2.92 5.83 9.09
N LEU A 119 2.05 5.07 9.78
CA LEU A 119 0.95 5.64 10.55
C LEU A 119 1.46 6.45 11.74
N ALA A 120 2.50 5.97 12.45
CA ALA A 120 3.13 6.71 13.52
C ALA A 120 3.76 8.01 13.01
N ALA A 121 4.38 7.98 11.82
CA ALA A 121 4.92 9.19 11.21
C ALA A 121 3.84 10.25 10.99
N TYR A 122 2.68 9.90 10.44
CA TYR A 122 1.55 10.83 10.31
C TYR A 122 1.03 11.29 11.67
N ALA A 123 0.83 10.37 12.61
CA ALA A 123 0.26 10.68 13.92
C ALA A 123 1.15 11.61 14.76
N VAL A 124 2.48 11.48 14.67
CA VAL A 124 3.46 12.27 15.44
C VAL A 124 3.82 13.58 14.74
N GLU A 125 4.05 13.55 13.40
CA GLU A 125 4.32 14.77 12.63
C GLU A 125 3.10 15.68 12.54
N GLY A 126 1.89 15.11 12.53
CA GLY A 126 0.62 15.84 12.38
C GLY A 126 0.19 16.04 10.93
N LYS A 127 1.07 15.83 9.97
CA LYS A 127 0.87 15.97 8.52
C LYS A 127 1.99 15.30 7.75
N GLY A 128 1.89 15.28 6.42
CA GLY A 128 3.03 14.87 5.57
C GLY A 128 4.28 15.69 5.89
N SER A 129 5.43 15.03 5.99
CA SER A 129 6.73 15.63 6.33
C SER A 129 7.76 15.28 5.26
N LYS A 130 8.76 16.16 5.06
CA LYS A 130 9.91 15.88 4.21
C LYS A 130 11.10 15.31 5.00
N THR A 131 11.21 15.66 6.27
CA THR A 131 12.36 15.34 7.10
C THR A 131 12.06 14.35 8.21
N TYR A 132 10.79 14.18 8.57
CA TYR A 132 10.35 13.33 9.68
C TYR A 132 11.07 13.64 10.99
N SER A 133 11.37 14.94 11.22
CA SER A 133 12.23 15.36 12.34
C SER A 133 11.58 15.15 13.70
N VAL A 134 10.25 15.24 13.81
CA VAL A 134 9.55 15.08 15.10
C VAL A 134 9.55 13.61 15.51
N ILE A 135 9.15 12.70 14.62
CA ILE A 135 9.17 11.26 14.93
C ILE A 135 10.58 10.73 15.10
N LYS A 136 11.57 11.21 14.31
CA LYS A 136 12.99 10.84 14.48
C LYS A 136 13.54 11.36 15.81
N ASN A 137 13.16 12.56 16.24
CA ASN A 137 13.50 13.05 17.57
C ASN A 137 12.93 12.11 18.65
N MET A 138 11.65 11.75 18.57
CA MET A 138 11.04 10.78 19.51
C MET A 138 11.78 9.44 19.48
N ALA A 139 12.12 8.92 18.29
CA ALA A 139 12.86 7.67 18.12
C ALA A 139 14.22 7.67 18.81
N PHE A 140 14.93 8.81 18.79
CA PHE A 140 16.31 8.90 19.28
C PHE A 140 16.41 9.43 20.71
N SER A 141 15.42 10.21 21.19
CA SER A 141 15.43 10.78 22.56
C SER A 141 14.58 10.00 23.55
N ASP A 142 13.46 9.41 23.09
CA ASP A 142 12.56 8.61 23.95
C ASP A 142 11.96 7.43 23.14
N PRO A 143 12.78 6.44 22.77
CA PRO A 143 12.33 5.31 21.98
C PRO A 143 11.22 4.49 22.64
N THR A 144 11.10 4.50 23.97
CA THR A 144 10.11 3.73 24.70
C THR A 144 8.68 4.13 24.32
N ILE A 145 8.41 5.44 24.28
CA ILE A 145 7.10 5.98 23.90
C ILE A 145 6.78 5.60 22.44
N LEU A 146 7.76 5.71 21.53
CA LEU A 146 7.56 5.34 20.14
C LEU A 146 7.29 3.84 19.97
N HIS A 147 8.02 2.97 20.66
CA HIS A 147 7.80 1.53 20.64
C HIS A 147 6.39 1.14 21.11
N GLN A 148 5.86 1.84 22.11
CA GLN A 148 4.48 1.63 22.59
C GLN A 148 3.46 2.03 21.51
N LEU A 149 3.63 3.19 20.87
CA LEU A 149 2.77 3.64 19.78
C LEU A 149 2.79 2.66 18.60
N LEU A 150 3.99 2.24 18.17
CA LEU A 150 4.17 1.28 17.09
C LEU A 150 3.53 -0.08 17.41
N THR A 151 3.60 -0.53 18.66
CA THR A 151 2.95 -1.76 19.11
C THR A 151 1.43 -1.66 19.02
N LYS A 152 0.84 -0.58 19.55
CA LYS A 152 -0.61 -0.34 19.47
C LYS A 152 -1.10 -0.27 18.02
N PHE A 153 -0.34 0.41 17.16
CA PHE A 153 -0.67 0.46 15.73
C PHE A 153 -0.53 -0.89 15.05
N ALA A 154 0.50 -1.68 15.36
CA ALA A 154 0.66 -3.01 14.79
C ALA A 154 -0.54 -3.91 15.14
N ASP A 155 -0.99 -3.90 16.38
CA ASP A 155 -2.14 -4.68 16.82
C ASP A 155 -3.44 -4.22 16.14
N ALA A 156 -3.67 -2.91 16.06
CA ALA A 156 -4.83 -2.33 15.39
C ALA A 156 -4.83 -2.66 13.87
N ILE A 157 -3.69 -2.56 13.22
CA ILE A 157 -3.56 -2.84 11.79
C ILE A 157 -3.73 -4.33 11.48
N ALA A 158 -3.26 -5.22 12.35
CA ALA A 158 -3.53 -6.65 12.20
C ALA A 158 -5.04 -6.97 12.29
N ILE A 159 -5.76 -6.31 13.22
CA ILE A 159 -7.22 -6.41 13.34
C ILE A 159 -7.88 -5.88 12.05
N TYR A 160 -7.46 -4.73 11.55
CA TYR A 160 -8.03 -4.12 10.35
C TYR A 160 -7.77 -4.94 9.08
N ALA A 161 -6.57 -5.52 8.96
CA ALA A 161 -6.25 -6.40 7.84
C ALA A 161 -7.15 -7.66 7.83
N ARG A 162 -7.33 -8.31 8.99
CA ARG A 162 -8.25 -9.45 9.13
C ARG A 162 -9.69 -9.08 8.79
N TYR A 163 -10.17 -7.93 9.27
CA TYR A 163 -11.50 -7.44 8.93
C TYR A 163 -11.70 -7.25 7.43
N GLN A 164 -10.68 -6.76 6.70
CA GLN A 164 -10.76 -6.65 5.25
C GLN A 164 -10.80 -8.03 4.58
N ILE A 165 -10.04 -9.00 5.07
CA ILE A 165 -10.03 -10.37 4.54
C ILE A 165 -11.42 -11.02 4.77
N ASP A 166 -11.94 -10.94 5.98
CA ASP A 166 -13.28 -11.45 6.34
C ASP A 166 -14.40 -10.77 5.54
N SER A 167 -14.15 -9.55 5.08
CA SER A 167 -15.07 -8.76 4.25
C SER A 167 -14.94 -9.03 2.74
N GLY A 168 -13.99 -9.87 2.31
CA GLY A 168 -13.87 -10.28 0.91
C GLY A 168 -12.56 -9.90 0.21
N ALA A 169 -11.61 -9.25 0.87
CA ALA A 169 -10.27 -9.05 0.32
C ALA A 169 -9.54 -10.39 0.22
N GLN A 170 -9.01 -10.69 -0.97
CA GLN A 170 -8.30 -11.95 -1.26
C GLN A 170 -6.79 -11.83 -1.09
N VAL A 171 -6.29 -10.61 -1.09
CA VAL A 171 -4.90 -10.21 -0.87
C VAL A 171 -4.90 -8.93 -0.07
N VAL A 172 -3.94 -8.74 0.84
CA VAL A 172 -3.78 -7.47 1.57
C VAL A 172 -2.38 -6.93 1.37
N GLN A 173 -2.28 -5.66 0.96
CA GLN A 173 -1.01 -4.96 0.83
C GLN A 173 -0.79 -4.00 2.00
N MET A 174 0.36 -4.11 2.66
CA MET A 174 0.83 -3.15 3.65
C MET A 174 1.70 -2.10 2.98
N PHE A 175 1.33 -0.83 3.14
CA PHE A 175 2.07 0.31 2.64
C PHE A 175 2.90 0.94 3.75
N ASP A 176 4.22 0.79 3.70
CA ASP A 176 5.16 1.50 4.57
C ASP A 176 5.85 2.63 3.80
N SER A 177 5.04 3.59 3.39
CA SER A 177 5.43 4.67 2.47
C SER A 177 6.62 5.50 2.99
N TRP A 178 6.82 5.56 4.31
CA TRP A 178 7.83 6.40 4.93
C TRP A 178 9.01 5.64 5.54
N ALA A 179 9.00 4.30 5.53
CA ALA A 179 10.09 3.52 6.11
C ALA A 179 11.40 3.60 5.32
N GLY A 180 11.34 3.94 4.03
CA GLY A 180 12.54 4.23 3.23
C GLY A 180 13.31 5.49 3.67
N GLN A 181 12.74 6.30 4.58
CA GLN A 181 13.41 7.44 5.21
C GLN A 181 14.24 7.05 6.45
N LEU A 182 14.18 5.78 6.85
CA LEU A 182 15.00 5.23 7.93
C LEU A 182 16.35 4.75 7.41
N SER A 183 17.38 4.87 8.24
CA SER A 183 18.61 4.14 8.01
C SER A 183 18.33 2.61 8.08
N PRO A 184 19.19 1.78 7.49
CA PRO A 184 19.04 0.33 7.65
C PRO A 184 18.94 -0.13 9.11
N GLN A 185 19.72 0.47 10.02
CA GLN A 185 19.69 0.16 11.44
C GLN A 185 18.36 0.60 12.09
N ASP A 186 17.87 1.80 11.76
CA ASP A 186 16.61 2.31 12.32
C ASP A 186 15.41 1.53 11.75
N TYR A 187 15.50 1.07 10.52
CA TYR A 187 14.49 0.18 9.94
C TYR A 187 14.40 -1.14 10.73
N ASP A 188 15.54 -1.73 11.08
CA ASP A 188 15.59 -2.95 11.91
C ASP A 188 14.99 -2.72 13.30
N THR A 189 15.00 -1.48 13.81
CA THR A 189 14.50 -1.12 15.13
C THR A 189 13.03 -0.68 15.13
N PHE A 190 12.62 0.17 14.18
CA PHE A 190 11.35 0.88 14.24
C PHE A 190 10.33 0.48 13.16
N ALA A 191 10.73 -0.25 12.12
CA ALA A 191 9.81 -0.70 11.07
C ALA A 191 9.66 -2.22 11.04
N LEU A 192 10.74 -2.95 10.82
CA LEU A 192 10.74 -4.39 10.60
C LEU A 192 10.02 -5.20 11.69
N PRO A 193 10.25 -4.99 13.00
CA PRO A 193 9.60 -5.80 14.04
C PRO A 193 8.08 -5.65 14.05
N TYR A 194 7.59 -4.47 13.68
CA TYR A 194 6.15 -4.16 13.66
C TYR A 194 5.48 -4.65 12.37
N GLN A 195 6.18 -4.65 11.24
CA GLN A 195 5.74 -5.32 10.02
C GLN A 195 5.59 -6.83 10.28
N GLN A 196 6.61 -7.44 10.90
CA GLN A 196 6.59 -8.85 11.29
C GLN A 196 5.43 -9.17 12.22
N ARG A 197 5.19 -8.32 13.24
CA ARG A 197 4.09 -8.48 14.18
C ARG A 197 2.72 -8.49 13.49
N VAL A 198 2.49 -7.56 12.56
CA VAL A 198 1.23 -7.50 11.79
C VAL A 198 1.06 -8.75 10.94
N PHE A 199 2.06 -9.10 10.15
CA PHE A 199 1.98 -10.28 9.27
C PHE A 199 1.81 -11.57 10.05
N GLN A 200 2.55 -11.74 11.14
CA GLN A 200 2.40 -12.90 12.01
C GLN A 200 0.98 -13.01 12.59
N GLN A 201 0.43 -11.92 13.10
CA GLN A 201 -0.93 -11.92 13.67
C GLN A 201 -2.00 -12.20 12.61
N VAL A 202 -1.85 -11.69 11.38
CA VAL A 202 -2.78 -12.01 10.30
C VAL A 202 -2.66 -13.47 9.91
N LYS A 203 -1.45 -13.99 9.73
CA LYS A 203 -1.21 -15.39 9.32
C LYS A 203 -1.65 -16.43 10.36
N GLN A 204 -1.78 -16.08 11.63
CA GLN A 204 -2.34 -16.97 12.67
C GLN A 204 -3.79 -17.38 12.38
N THR A 205 -4.57 -16.51 11.75
CA THR A 205 -6.00 -16.77 11.46
C THR A 205 -6.28 -16.92 9.96
N HIS A 206 -5.44 -16.34 9.10
CA HIS A 206 -5.58 -16.34 7.65
C HIS A 206 -4.27 -16.79 6.97
N PRO A 207 -3.82 -18.04 7.19
CA PRO A 207 -2.51 -18.52 6.71
C PRO A 207 -2.39 -18.49 5.19
N ASP A 208 -3.48 -18.70 4.47
CA ASP A 208 -3.51 -18.83 3.01
C ASP A 208 -3.68 -17.49 2.28
N THR A 209 -4.05 -16.40 2.98
CA THR A 209 -4.20 -15.09 2.34
C THR A 209 -2.83 -14.47 2.03
N PRO A 210 -2.50 -14.19 0.75
CA PRO A 210 -1.24 -13.54 0.41
C PRO A 210 -1.13 -12.14 0.99
N LEU A 211 0.03 -11.82 1.55
CA LEU A 211 0.36 -10.52 2.14
C LEU A 211 1.51 -9.89 1.37
N ILE A 212 1.33 -8.63 0.98
CA ILE A 212 2.31 -7.87 0.19
C ILE A 212 2.87 -6.75 1.07
N LEU A 213 4.18 -6.51 1.02
CA LEU A 213 4.83 -5.35 1.62
C LEU A 213 5.33 -4.39 0.55
N LEU A 214 4.95 -3.12 0.65
CA LEU A 214 5.52 -2.02 -0.11
C LEU A 214 6.24 -1.05 0.81
N VAL A 215 7.47 -0.68 0.44
CA VAL A 215 8.22 0.43 1.05
C VAL A 215 8.68 1.37 -0.07
N SER A 216 8.29 2.63 -0.02
CA SER A 216 8.76 3.62 -0.98
C SER A 216 10.20 4.04 -0.64
N GLY A 217 11.07 4.18 -1.66
CA GLY A 217 12.49 4.46 -1.44
C GLY A 217 13.25 3.28 -0.82
N SER A 218 12.87 2.05 -1.17
CA SER A 218 13.33 0.82 -0.51
C SER A 218 14.74 0.37 -0.83
N ALA A 219 15.48 1.06 -1.71
CA ALA A 219 16.80 0.61 -2.18
C ALA A 219 17.78 0.25 -1.05
N GLY A 220 17.78 0.99 0.05
CA GLY A 220 18.64 0.77 1.21
C GLY A 220 18.16 -0.32 2.18
N VAL A 221 16.92 -0.78 2.07
CA VAL A 221 16.28 -1.69 3.05
C VAL A 221 15.66 -2.95 2.42
N LEU A 222 15.92 -3.19 1.15
CA LEU A 222 15.27 -4.23 0.36
C LEU A 222 15.42 -5.63 0.97
N GLU A 223 16.63 -6.01 1.43
CA GLU A 223 16.90 -7.31 2.06
C GLU A 223 16.15 -7.47 3.38
N ARG A 224 15.88 -6.35 4.06
CA ARG A 224 15.10 -6.30 5.29
C ARG A 224 13.63 -6.56 5.03
N MET A 225 13.11 -5.99 3.94
CA MET A 225 11.74 -6.28 3.50
C MET A 225 11.52 -7.77 3.26
N GLY A 226 12.51 -8.47 2.70
CA GLY A 226 12.47 -9.93 2.52
C GLY A 226 12.39 -10.73 3.84
N LYS A 227 12.68 -10.09 4.98
CA LYS A 227 12.59 -10.70 6.33
C LYS A 227 11.31 -10.33 7.08
N SER A 228 10.44 -9.52 6.49
CA SER A 228 9.23 -9.00 7.14
C SER A 228 8.16 -10.06 7.42
N GLY A 229 8.20 -11.20 6.74
CA GLY A 229 7.14 -12.20 6.78
C GLY A 229 6.06 -11.99 5.71
N ALA A 230 6.21 -10.99 4.83
CA ALA A 230 5.36 -10.84 3.66
C ALA A 230 5.60 -11.98 2.66
N ASP A 231 4.53 -12.42 1.99
CA ASP A 231 4.62 -13.41 0.90
C ASP A 231 5.22 -12.80 -0.37
N ILE A 232 5.03 -11.49 -0.55
CA ILE A 232 5.44 -10.76 -1.75
C ILE A 232 6.04 -9.42 -1.33
N VAL A 233 7.19 -9.07 -1.90
CA VAL A 233 7.86 -7.78 -1.70
C VAL A 233 7.67 -6.90 -2.93
N THR A 234 7.10 -5.71 -2.77
CA THR A 234 7.03 -4.73 -3.85
C THR A 234 8.39 -4.04 -4.00
N VAL A 235 8.95 -4.10 -5.20
CA VAL A 235 10.21 -3.44 -5.55
C VAL A 235 9.91 -2.02 -6.03
N ASP A 236 10.58 -1.04 -5.41
CA ASP A 236 10.50 0.36 -5.80
C ASP A 236 11.09 0.57 -7.21
N TRP A 237 10.54 1.52 -7.95
CA TRP A 237 10.96 1.83 -9.32
C TRP A 237 12.44 2.25 -9.44
N ALA A 238 13.03 2.76 -8.37
CA ALA A 238 14.43 3.21 -8.33
C ALA A 238 15.45 2.04 -8.19
N VAL A 239 14.96 0.80 -8.04
CA VAL A 239 15.82 -0.40 -7.96
C VAL A 239 15.75 -1.17 -9.27
N ASP A 240 16.89 -1.59 -9.82
CA ASP A 240 16.87 -2.51 -10.96
C ASP A 240 16.29 -3.87 -10.56
N MET A 241 15.37 -4.43 -11.35
CA MET A 241 14.68 -5.66 -10.99
C MET A 241 15.62 -6.87 -10.93
N ALA A 242 16.68 -6.93 -11.75
CA ALA A 242 17.66 -8.01 -11.67
C ALA A 242 18.50 -7.90 -10.39
N ASP A 243 18.87 -6.68 -9.99
CA ASP A 243 19.55 -6.41 -8.71
C ASP A 243 18.65 -6.78 -7.53
N ALA A 244 17.37 -6.39 -7.58
CA ALA A 244 16.39 -6.78 -6.57
C ALA A 244 16.30 -8.30 -6.40
N ARG A 245 16.21 -9.03 -7.51
CA ARG A 245 16.19 -10.51 -7.48
C ARG A 245 17.46 -11.11 -6.91
N ALA A 246 18.64 -10.55 -7.24
CA ALA A 246 19.91 -11.01 -6.68
C ALA A 246 19.97 -10.79 -5.17
N ARG A 247 19.52 -9.63 -4.69
CA ARG A 247 19.54 -9.25 -3.26
C ARG A 247 18.50 -9.97 -2.41
N LEU A 248 17.27 -10.15 -2.93
CA LEU A 248 16.18 -10.84 -2.23
C LEU A 248 16.31 -12.37 -2.28
N GLY A 249 17.00 -12.90 -3.29
CA GLY A 249 17.05 -14.31 -3.56
C GLY A 249 15.84 -14.83 -4.35
N LYS A 250 16.03 -15.97 -5.02
CA LYS A 250 15.03 -16.55 -5.94
C LYS A 250 13.74 -17.02 -5.26
N GLN A 251 13.75 -17.19 -3.93
CA GLN A 251 12.61 -17.69 -3.16
C GLN A 251 11.57 -16.58 -2.87
N VAL A 252 11.98 -15.31 -2.87
CA VAL A 252 11.09 -14.20 -2.57
C VAL A 252 10.29 -13.85 -3.82
N LYS A 253 8.96 -13.83 -3.69
CA LYS A 253 8.08 -13.32 -4.74
C LYS A 253 8.14 -11.81 -4.74
N VAL A 254 8.11 -11.20 -5.93
CA VAL A 254 8.22 -9.75 -6.09
C VAL A 254 7.04 -9.17 -6.87
N GLN A 255 6.73 -7.91 -6.59
CA GLN A 255 5.79 -7.09 -7.34
C GLN A 255 6.51 -5.84 -7.86
N GLY A 256 6.14 -5.38 -9.05
CA GLY A 256 6.68 -4.13 -9.63
C GLY A 256 7.41 -4.41 -10.93
N ASN A 257 8.31 -3.52 -11.35
CA ASN A 257 8.65 -2.22 -10.73
C ASN A 257 8.90 -1.16 -11.81
N LEU A 258 8.03 -1.17 -12.83
CA LEU A 258 8.18 -0.18 -13.89
C LEU A 258 8.10 1.24 -13.30
N ASP A 259 9.02 2.12 -13.68
CA ASP A 259 8.94 3.53 -13.32
C ASP A 259 7.66 4.13 -13.92
N PRO A 260 6.78 4.75 -13.10
CA PRO A 260 5.57 5.41 -13.59
C PRO A 260 5.84 6.44 -14.69
N GLY A 261 7.01 7.09 -14.66
CA GLY A 261 7.45 8.04 -15.69
C GLY A 261 7.64 7.43 -17.08
N VAL A 262 7.84 6.11 -17.18
CA VAL A 262 7.90 5.40 -18.46
C VAL A 262 6.62 5.58 -19.27
N LEU A 263 5.48 5.73 -18.59
CA LEU A 263 4.18 5.92 -19.23
C LEU A 263 4.00 7.29 -19.93
N PHE A 264 4.98 8.18 -19.85
CA PHE A 264 5.04 9.39 -20.69
C PHE A 264 5.72 9.15 -22.05
N GLY A 265 6.37 7.99 -22.23
CA GLY A 265 7.11 7.66 -23.43
C GLY A 265 6.24 7.19 -24.61
N SER A 266 6.90 6.86 -25.72
CA SER A 266 6.24 6.22 -26.86
C SER A 266 5.79 4.79 -26.51
N LYS A 267 4.84 4.25 -27.27
CA LYS A 267 4.35 2.87 -27.06
C LYS A 267 5.48 1.83 -27.22
N GLU A 268 6.41 2.06 -28.15
CA GLU A 268 7.60 1.21 -28.31
C GLU A 268 8.46 1.23 -27.03
N PHE A 269 8.75 2.42 -26.52
CA PHE A 269 9.54 2.58 -25.29
C PHE A 269 8.86 1.91 -24.09
N ILE A 270 7.54 2.11 -23.90
CA ILE A 270 6.76 1.47 -22.84
C ILE A 270 6.85 -0.04 -22.95
N ARG A 271 6.62 -0.60 -24.16
CA ARG A 271 6.70 -2.03 -24.40
C ARG A 271 8.08 -2.60 -24.07
N ASP A 272 9.16 -1.97 -24.55
CA ASP A 272 10.52 -2.42 -24.30
C ASP A 272 10.86 -2.44 -22.81
N ARG A 273 10.41 -1.44 -22.07
CA ARG A 273 10.60 -1.36 -20.61
C ARG A 273 9.79 -2.43 -19.85
N ILE A 274 8.58 -2.76 -20.30
CA ILE A 274 7.78 -3.86 -19.76
C ILE A 274 8.51 -5.19 -19.96
N TYR A 275 8.96 -5.47 -21.18
CA TYR A 275 9.69 -6.70 -21.50
C TYR A 275 11.01 -6.81 -20.71
N ASP A 276 11.77 -5.73 -20.57
CA ASP A 276 13.00 -5.71 -19.78
C ASP A 276 12.72 -6.02 -18.30
N THR A 277 11.69 -5.39 -17.70
CA THR A 277 11.29 -5.64 -16.33
C THR A 277 10.90 -7.10 -16.11
N VAL A 278 10.06 -7.65 -16.97
CA VAL A 278 9.59 -9.05 -16.88
C VAL A 278 10.76 -10.03 -17.06
N ARG A 279 11.63 -9.80 -18.02
CA ARG A 279 12.82 -10.60 -18.25
C ARG A 279 13.73 -10.63 -17.00
N LYS A 280 14.00 -9.47 -16.41
CA LYS A 280 14.81 -9.33 -15.18
C LYS A 280 14.15 -9.96 -13.95
N ALA A 281 12.84 -9.87 -13.84
CA ALA A 281 12.08 -10.51 -12.76
C ALA A 281 12.11 -12.03 -12.85
N GLY A 282 12.23 -12.57 -14.07
CA GLY A 282 12.20 -14.01 -14.34
C GLY A 282 10.76 -14.54 -14.47
N ASN A 283 10.66 -15.82 -14.77
CA ASN A 283 9.40 -16.49 -15.11
C ASN A 283 8.62 -17.06 -13.90
N TRP A 284 9.01 -16.69 -12.67
CA TRP A 284 8.37 -17.19 -11.44
C TRP A 284 8.27 -16.12 -10.36
N GLY A 285 7.10 -16.10 -9.70
CA GLY A 285 6.89 -15.27 -8.51
C GLY A 285 6.99 -13.77 -8.79
N HIS A 286 6.50 -13.30 -9.94
CA HIS A 286 6.46 -11.89 -10.31
C HIS A 286 5.03 -11.42 -10.60
N ILE A 287 4.63 -10.33 -9.97
CA ILE A 287 3.43 -9.56 -10.31
C ILE A 287 3.92 -8.31 -11.03
N LEU A 288 3.62 -8.20 -12.34
CA LEU A 288 3.96 -7.01 -13.10
C LEU A 288 3.12 -5.82 -12.59
N ASN A 289 3.79 -4.78 -12.19
CA ASN A 289 3.17 -3.53 -11.73
C ASN A 289 4.14 -2.37 -11.99
N LEU A 290 3.66 -1.15 -11.79
CA LEU A 290 4.53 0.00 -11.60
C LEU A 290 5.22 -0.11 -10.23
N GLY A 291 6.37 0.51 -10.08
CA GLY A 291 7.10 0.58 -8.81
C GLY A 291 6.57 1.67 -7.87
N HIS A 292 5.57 2.44 -8.27
CA HIS A 292 4.82 3.43 -7.52
C HIS A 292 3.48 3.71 -8.21
N GLY A 293 2.60 4.53 -7.63
CA GLY A 293 1.35 4.94 -8.27
C GLY A 293 1.56 5.74 -9.56
N VAL A 294 0.58 5.69 -10.49
CA VAL A 294 0.56 6.53 -11.69
C VAL A 294 0.61 8.00 -11.36
N LEU A 295 1.33 8.77 -12.16
CA LEU A 295 1.42 10.22 -12.02
C LEU A 295 0.13 10.89 -12.55
N PRO A 296 -0.28 12.05 -11.98
CA PRO A 296 -1.54 12.71 -12.35
C PRO A 296 -1.65 13.04 -13.85
N GLU A 297 -0.53 13.36 -14.50
CA GLU A 297 -0.44 13.77 -15.91
C GLU A 297 -0.27 12.58 -16.86
N THR A 298 -0.21 11.33 -16.35
CA THR A 298 -0.02 10.14 -17.19
C THR A 298 -1.15 10.03 -18.24
N PRO A 299 -0.81 9.88 -19.54
CA PRO A 299 -1.79 9.68 -20.59
C PRO A 299 -2.57 8.39 -20.36
N GLU A 300 -3.90 8.48 -20.41
CA GLU A 300 -4.80 7.33 -20.14
C GLU A 300 -4.61 6.22 -21.17
N GLU A 301 -4.36 6.57 -22.42
CA GLU A 301 -4.04 5.62 -23.51
C GLU A 301 -2.74 4.85 -23.29
N ASN A 302 -1.77 5.43 -22.58
CA ASN A 302 -0.52 4.74 -22.26
C ASN A 302 -0.70 3.78 -21.07
N VAL A 303 -1.61 4.08 -20.14
CA VAL A 303 -2.04 3.13 -19.10
C VAL A 303 -2.77 1.95 -19.73
N ALA A 304 -3.69 2.20 -20.66
CA ALA A 304 -4.35 1.14 -21.43
C ALA A 304 -3.33 0.27 -22.15
N PHE A 305 -2.37 0.88 -22.84
CA PHE A 305 -1.32 0.17 -23.56
C PHE A 305 -0.42 -0.69 -22.67
N PHE A 306 -0.14 -0.23 -21.43
CA PHE A 306 0.57 -1.04 -20.44
C PHE A 306 -0.18 -2.35 -20.16
N PHE A 307 -1.49 -2.29 -19.87
CA PHE A 307 -2.30 -3.48 -19.60
C PHE A 307 -2.47 -4.38 -20.82
N GLU A 308 -2.66 -3.80 -22.02
CA GLU A 308 -2.72 -4.55 -23.27
C GLU A 308 -1.43 -5.30 -23.54
N THR A 309 -0.28 -4.64 -23.35
CA THR A 309 1.04 -5.27 -23.50
C THR A 309 1.25 -6.37 -22.47
N ALA A 310 0.88 -6.14 -21.22
CA ALA A 310 0.99 -7.13 -20.16
C ALA A 310 0.21 -8.41 -20.46
N LYS A 311 -1.02 -8.29 -20.99
CA LYS A 311 -1.86 -9.44 -21.37
C LYS A 311 -1.32 -10.23 -22.57
N GLN A 312 -0.52 -9.59 -23.41
CA GLN A 312 0.08 -10.23 -24.59
C GLN A 312 1.45 -10.88 -24.30
N LEU A 313 1.96 -10.73 -23.07
CA LEU A 313 3.23 -11.32 -22.69
C LEU A 313 3.19 -12.85 -22.81
N ASN A 314 4.00 -13.37 -23.74
CA ASN A 314 4.23 -14.80 -23.84
C ASN A 314 5.49 -15.17 -23.03
N LEU A 315 5.29 -15.62 -21.81
CA LEU A 315 6.39 -15.99 -20.89
C LEU A 315 7.27 -17.13 -21.44
N ALA A 316 6.77 -17.94 -22.35
CA ALA A 316 7.57 -18.98 -23.02
C ALA A 316 8.63 -18.40 -23.98
N GLY A 317 8.45 -17.18 -24.47
CA GLY A 317 9.40 -16.46 -25.32
C GLY A 317 10.40 -15.57 -24.56
N VAL A 318 10.18 -15.33 -23.28
CA VAL A 318 11.09 -14.55 -22.41
C VAL A 318 12.16 -15.51 -21.88
N LYS A 319 13.08 -15.94 -22.75
CA LYS A 319 14.28 -16.67 -22.31
C LYS A 319 15.21 -15.68 -21.61
N GLY A 320 15.62 -16.03 -20.39
CA GLY A 320 16.61 -15.29 -19.58
C GLY A 320 17.99 -15.27 -20.23
#